data_1cbe4bccf29d7043a530e57d63a7e75f
#
_entry.id   1cbe4bccf29d7043a530e57d63a7e75f
#
_cell.length_a   1.000
_cell.length_b   1.000
_cell.length_c   1.000
_cell.angle_alpha   90.00
_cell.angle_beta   90.00
_cell.angle_gamma   90.00
#
_symmetry.space_group_name_H-M   'P 1'
#
loop_
_entity.id
_entity.type
_entity.pdbx_description
1 polymer ?
#
loop_
_entity_poly.entity_id
_entity_poly.type
_entity_poly.pdbx_seq_one_letter_code
_entity_poly.pdbx_strand_id
1 'polypeptide(L)'
;YPKGRYDLAGFCVAVVEEDDLIDGHRIQPGDSVIGVASSGVHSNGFSLVRKVLERAKADANTLYGDNKRPLISDLLAPTTLYAELIQHLLQSGCDLHGMAHITGGGLPENLPRCLPEGCSARIDPTNWTRPPLFRWLQEAGDIPERDLWHTFNLGIGFCLVVPAGSEGDVIDHCRVKQHQAWVIGDVRSNALGSSPGLEGVPA
;
A
#
# COMPACT_ATOMS: atom_id res chain seq x y z
N TYR A 1 -16.23 26.29 0.41
CA TYR A 1 -14.79 26.22 0.75
C TYR A 1 -14.26 27.63 1.07
N PRO A 2 -13.36 27.75 2.06
CA PRO A 2 -12.62 28.99 2.27
C PRO A 2 -11.83 29.40 1.03
N LYS A 3 -11.63 30.70 0.83
CA LYS A 3 -10.87 31.22 -0.31
C LYS A 3 -9.47 30.58 -0.39
N GLY A 4 -9.11 30.04 -1.57
CA GLY A 4 -7.83 29.38 -1.82
C GLY A 4 -7.81 27.87 -1.46
N ARG A 5 -8.94 27.29 -1.04
CA ARG A 5 -9.11 25.82 -0.90
C ARG A 5 -10.00 25.30 -2.02
N TYR A 6 -9.65 24.12 -2.52
CA TYR A 6 -10.40 23.40 -3.54
C TYR A 6 -10.17 21.91 -3.38
N ASP A 7 -11.08 21.10 -3.88
CA ASP A 7 -10.92 19.66 -4.02
C ASP A 7 -10.88 19.30 -5.50
N LEU A 8 -10.19 18.21 -5.79
CA LEU A 8 -10.19 17.57 -7.10
C LEU A 8 -10.89 16.22 -6.96
N ALA A 9 -11.84 15.96 -7.84
CA ALA A 9 -12.49 14.68 -7.96
C ALA A 9 -12.37 14.19 -9.40
N GLY A 10 -12.16 12.88 -9.57
CA GLY A 10 -12.11 12.25 -10.87
C GLY A 10 -12.75 10.86 -10.78
N PHE A 11 -13.31 10.41 -11.90
CA PHE A 11 -13.71 9.03 -12.06
C PHE A 11 -13.29 8.53 -13.44
N CYS A 12 -13.08 7.23 -13.53
CA CYS A 12 -12.70 6.56 -14.76
C CYS A 12 -13.72 5.48 -15.09
N VAL A 13 -14.06 5.37 -16.37
CA VAL A 13 -14.86 4.27 -16.91
C VAL A 13 -14.00 3.49 -17.88
N ALA A 14 -13.92 2.19 -17.69
CA ALA A 14 -13.16 1.28 -18.55
C ALA A 14 -13.98 0.03 -18.87
N VAL A 15 -13.50 -0.77 -19.80
CA VAL A 15 -14.07 -2.06 -20.19
C VAL A 15 -13.00 -3.12 -20.05
N VAL A 16 -13.38 -4.28 -19.54
CA VAL A 16 -12.55 -5.48 -19.45
C VAL A 16 -13.41 -6.67 -19.88
N GLU A 17 -12.81 -7.67 -20.52
CA GLU A 17 -13.48 -8.93 -20.79
C GLU A 17 -13.79 -9.65 -19.47
N GLU A 18 -14.94 -10.34 -19.41
CA GLU A 18 -15.39 -11.00 -18.17
C GLU A 18 -14.37 -12.02 -17.67
N ASP A 19 -13.74 -12.76 -18.58
CA ASP A 19 -12.73 -13.78 -18.26
C ASP A 19 -11.39 -13.18 -17.75
N ASP A 20 -11.14 -11.89 -18.04
CA ASP A 20 -9.93 -11.19 -17.61
C ASP A 20 -10.14 -10.39 -16.29
N LEU A 21 -11.33 -10.48 -15.70
CA LEU A 21 -11.64 -9.75 -14.47
C LEU A 21 -10.90 -10.34 -13.27
N ILE A 22 -10.14 -9.50 -12.57
CA ILE A 22 -9.46 -9.85 -11.33
C ILE A 22 -10.26 -9.26 -10.15
N ASP A 23 -11.20 -10.04 -9.63
CA ASP A 23 -12.12 -9.65 -8.56
C ASP A 23 -11.81 -10.28 -7.20
N GLY A 24 -10.74 -11.08 -7.12
CA GLY A 24 -10.30 -11.75 -5.89
C GLY A 24 -10.93 -13.13 -5.66
N HIS A 25 -11.88 -13.59 -6.50
CA HIS A 25 -12.55 -14.89 -6.30
C HIS A 25 -11.58 -16.09 -6.36
N ARG A 26 -10.44 -15.95 -7.04
CA ARG A 26 -9.40 -16.99 -7.15
C ARG A 26 -8.44 -17.03 -5.96
N ILE A 27 -8.49 -16.02 -5.07
CA ILE A 27 -7.65 -15.99 -3.86
C ILE A 27 -8.02 -17.16 -2.96
N GLN A 28 -6.99 -17.88 -2.52
CA GLN A 28 -7.16 -19.03 -1.64
C GLN A 28 -6.09 -19.06 -0.54
N PRO A 29 -6.36 -19.77 0.56
CA PRO A 29 -5.35 -19.98 1.59
C PRO A 29 -4.08 -20.61 1.02
N GLY A 30 -2.93 -20.07 1.39
CA GLY A 30 -1.62 -20.44 0.86
C GLY A 30 -1.09 -19.48 -0.20
N ASP A 31 -1.94 -18.64 -0.81
CA ASP A 31 -1.47 -17.59 -1.71
C ASP A 31 -0.54 -16.62 -0.99
N SER A 32 0.41 -16.07 -1.72
CA SER A 32 1.36 -15.09 -1.22
C SER A 32 0.89 -13.66 -1.48
N VAL A 33 1.16 -12.78 -0.52
CA VAL A 33 0.90 -11.35 -0.65
C VAL A 33 2.22 -10.65 -0.95
N ILE A 34 2.30 -10.01 -2.12
CA ILE A 34 3.43 -9.19 -2.55
C ILE A 34 3.08 -7.72 -2.36
N GLY A 35 3.91 -6.99 -1.62
CA GLY A 35 3.83 -5.55 -1.50
C GLY A 35 4.76 -4.86 -2.48
N VAL A 36 4.25 -3.89 -3.22
CA VAL A 36 5.02 -3.04 -4.14
C VAL A 36 5.23 -1.67 -3.51
N ALA A 37 6.46 -1.16 -3.61
CA ALA A 37 6.88 0.07 -2.98
C ALA A 37 6.01 1.28 -3.34
N SER A 38 5.77 2.14 -2.35
CA SER A 38 5.28 3.50 -2.56
C SER A 38 6.43 4.50 -2.70
N SER A 39 6.15 5.66 -3.30
CA SER A 39 7.10 6.79 -3.39
C SER A 39 7.11 7.69 -2.15
N GLY A 40 6.23 7.45 -1.20
CA GLY A 40 6.01 8.27 -0.01
C GLY A 40 4.59 8.12 0.51
N VAL A 41 4.02 9.17 1.08
CA VAL A 41 2.63 9.18 1.60
C VAL A 41 1.59 9.08 0.48
N HIS A 42 2.01 9.21 -0.77
CA HIS A 42 1.12 9.36 -1.91
C HIS A 42 0.17 10.57 -1.69
N SER A 43 -1.12 10.42 -1.93
CA SER A 43 -2.10 11.50 -1.73
C SER A 43 -2.94 11.31 -0.46
N ASN A 44 -2.44 10.53 0.52
CA ASN A 44 -3.21 10.15 1.71
C ASN A 44 -2.58 10.67 3.00
N GLY A 45 -3.41 10.90 4.03
CA GLY A 45 -2.95 11.25 5.36
C GLY A 45 -2.47 12.70 5.55
N PHE A 46 -2.64 13.60 4.57
CA PHE A 46 -2.13 14.97 4.66
C PHE A 46 -2.75 15.81 5.78
N SER A 47 -3.96 15.48 6.24
CA SER A 47 -4.54 16.13 7.42
C SER A 47 -3.72 15.84 8.67
N LEU A 48 -3.24 14.61 8.84
CA LEU A 48 -2.36 14.21 9.93
C LEU A 48 -0.95 14.81 9.74
N VAL A 49 -0.40 14.75 8.52
CA VAL A 49 0.90 15.38 8.19
C VAL A 49 0.93 16.85 8.62
N ARG A 50 -0.10 17.63 8.28
CA ARG A 50 -0.17 19.06 8.67
C ARG A 50 -0.18 19.24 10.19
N LYS A 51 -0.91 18.41 10.93
CA LYS A 51 -0.91 18.44 12.41
C LYS A 51 0.46 18.11 13.00
N VAL A 52 1.16 17.14 12.39
CA VAL A 52 2.53 16.77 12.81
C VAL A 52 3.50 17.93 12.57
N LEU A 53 3.45 18.56 11.40
CA LEU A 53 4.30 19.72 11.09
C LEU A 53 4.06 20.87 12.08
N GLU A 54 2.81 21.16 12.40
CA GLU A 54 2.42 22.19 13.37
C GLU A 54 2.94 21.85 14.78
N ARG A 55 2.71 20.61 15.24
CA ARG A 55 3.18 20.12 16.56
C ARG A 55 4.70 20.19 16.69
N ALA A 56 5.40 19.72 15.67
CA ALA A 56 6.86 19.68 15.62
C ALA A 56 7.50 21.05 15.33
N LYS A 57 6.69 22.09 15.04
CA LYS A 57 7.17 23.39 14.53
C LYS A 57 8.11 23.21 13.34
N ALA A 58 7.83 22.23 12.50
CA ALA A 58 8.57 21.89 11.31
C ALA A 58 7.97 22.55 10.07
N ASP A 59 8.80 22.80 9.07
CA ASP A 59 8.39 23.30 7.77
C ASP A 59 8.85 22.37 6.64
N ALA A 60 8.55 22.78 5.41
CA ALA A 60 8.90 22.02 4.20
C ALA A 60 10.41 21.76 4.05
N ASN A 61 11.27 22.65 4.58
CA ASN A 61 12.72 22.58 4.49
C ASN A 61 13.36 21.88 5.69
N THR A 62 12.57 21.48 6.68
CA THR A 62 13.05 20.73 7.85
C THR A 62 13.74 19.46 7.37
N LEU A 63 15.00 19.28 7.76
CA LEU A 63 15.81 18.13 7.40
C LEU A 63 15.49 16.95 8.32
N TYR A 64 15.38 15.75 7.76
CA TYR A 64 15.09 14.53 8.52
C TYR A 64 15.87 13.33 7.97
N GLY A 65 15.87 12.25 8.74
CA GLY A 65 16.58 11.01 8.40
C GLY A 65 18.10 11.17 8.37
N ASP A 66 18.79 10.07 8.18
CA ASP A 66 20.26 10.01 8.18
C ASP A 66 20.88 10.82 7.04
N ASN A 67 20.20 10.88 5.91
CA ASN A 67 20.65 11.61 4.71
C ASN A 67 20.28 13.09 4.73
N LYS A 68 19.69 13.60 5.81
CA LYS A 68 19.31 15.01 5.98
C LYS A 68 18.56 15.56 4.76
N ARG A 69 17.54 14.86 4.29
CA ARG A 69 16.68 15.30 3.17
C ARG A 69 15.62 16.28 3.67
N PRO A 70 15.25 17.30 2.89
CA PRO A 70 14.13 18.16 3.24
C PRO A 70 12.81 17.38 3.19
N LEU A 71 11.93 17.58 4.16
CA LEU A 71 10.62 16.91 4.24
C LEU A 71 9.79 17.05 2.96
N ILE A 72 9.86 18.24 2.32
CA ILE A 72 9.11 18.52 1.10
C ILE A 72 9.41 17.53 -0.03
N SER A 73 10.64 17.02 -0.10
CA SER A 73 11.05 16.09 -1.17
C SER A 73 10.25 14.79 -1.14
N ASP A 74 9.95 14.28 0.06
CA ASP A 74 9.25 13.02 0.21
C ASP A 74 7.74 13.22 0.46
N LEU A 75 7.34 14.35 1.04
CA LEU A 75 5.92 14.67 1.20
C LEU A 75 5.23 15.02 -0.13
N LEU A 76 5.95 15.63 -1.08
CA LEU A 76 5.42 15.98 -2.41
C LEU A 76 5.90 15.03 -3.51
N ALA A 77 6.50 13.90 -3.15
CA ALA A 77 6.81 12.86 -4.14
C ALA A 77 5.51 12.44 -4.87
N PRO A 78 5.50 12.46 -6.21
CA PRO A 78 4.32 12.04 -6.96
C PRO A 78 3.90 10.62 -6.58
N THR A 79 2.59 10.38 -6.53
CA THR A 79 2.04 9.03 -6.34
C THR A 79 2.57 8.10 -7.43
N THR A 80 3.08 6.94 -7.04
CA THR A 80 3.53 5.91 -7.99
C THR A 80 2.36 5.45 -8.86
N LEU A 81 2.56 5.45 -10.17
CA LEU A 81 1.58 4.93 -11.13
C LEU A 81 1.85 3.44 -11.38
N TYR A 82 0.95 2.59 -10.90
CA TYR A 82 1.10 1.13 -11.01
C TYR A 82 0.51 0.54 -12.30
N ALA A 83 -0.23 1.32 -13.09
CA ALA A 83 -0.96 0.82 -14.26
C ALA A 83 -0.03 0.12 -15.27
N GLU A 84 1.13 0.71 -15.60
CA GLU A 84 2.09 0.10 -16.52
C GLU A 84 2.71 -1.19 -15.97
N LEU A 85 2.95 -1.24 -14.64
CA LEU A 85 3.42 -2.45 -13.99
C LEU A 85 2.38 -3.57 -14.11
N ILE A 86 1.12 -3.28 -13.76
CA ILE A 86 0.04 -4.27 -13.80
C ILE A 86 -0.17 -4.79 -15.21
N GLN A 87 -0.22 -3.90 -16.21
CA GLN A 87 -0.32 -4.31 -17.61
C GLN A 87 0.85 -5.20 -18.03
N HIS A 88 2.07 -4.88 -17.60
CA HIS A 88 3.24 -5.70 -17.90
C HIS A 88 3.14 -7.10 -17.27
N LEU A 89 2.73 -7.20 -16.00
CA LEU A 89 2.54 -8.47 -15.31
C LEU A 89 1.51 -9.35 -16.04
N LEU A 90 0.37 -8.79 -16.40
CA LEU A 90 -0.68 -9.50 -17.13
C LEU A 90 -0.22 -9.96 -18.52
N GLN A 91 0.45 -9.09 -19.27
CA GLN A 91 1.01 -9.41 -20.60
C GLN A 91 2.13 -10.46 -20.55
N SER A 92 2.83 -10.55 -19.42
CA SER A 92 3.87 -11.56 -19.18
C SER A 92 3.31 -12.90 -18.71
N GLY A 93 1.99 -13.01 -18.53
CA GLY A 93 1.32 -14.24 -18.10
C GLY A 93 1.43 -14.50 -16.60
N CYS A 94 1.78 -13.50 -15.80
CA CYS A 94 1.76 -13.63 -14.35
C CYS A 94 0.35 -13.92 -13.84
N ASP A 95 0.19 -14.94 -13.03
CA ASP A 95 -1.10 -15.32 -12.45
C ASP A 95 -1.40 -14.44 -11.23
N LEU A 96 -2.26 -13.45 -11.42
CA LEU A 96 -2.71 -12.54 -10.36
C LEU A 96 -4.10 -12.96 -9.87
N HIS A 97 -4.18 -13.40 -8.61
CA HIS A 97 -5.46 -13.78 -7.99
C HIS A 97 -6.22 -12.58 -7.46
N GLY A 98 -5.51 -11.55 -7.04
CA GLY A 98 -6.11 -10.31 -6.53
C GLY A 98 -5.14 -9.15 -6.49
N MET A 99 -5.70 -7.94 -6.33
CA MET A 99 -4.94 -6.70 -6.29
C MET A 99 -5.59 -5.71 -5.34
N ALA A 100 -4.77 -4.89 -4.64
CA ALA A 100 -5.26 -3.80 -3.81
C ALA A 100 -4.35 -2.57 -3.91
N HIS A 101 -4.91 -1.42 -4.27
CA HIS A 101 -4.22 -0.14 -4.18
C HIS A 101 -4.33 0.38 -2.75
N ILE A 102 -3.19 0.65 -2.12
CA ILE A 102 -3.14 1.08 -0.73
C ILE A 102 -3.28 2.60 -0.65
N THR A 103 -4.44 3.03 -0.18
CA THR A 103 -4.83 4.44 -0.06
C THR A 103 -5.13 4.82 1.39
N GLY A 104 -6.02 5.77 1.65
CA GLY A 104 -6.48 6.09 3.00
C GLY A 104 -7.04 4.84 3.70
N GLY A 105 -6.73 4.68 4.98
CA GLY A 105 -7.00 3.46 5.74
C GLY A 105 -5.84 2.45 5.72
N GLY A 106 -4.78 2.71 4.93
CA GLY A 106 -3.58 1.87 4.89
C GLY A 106 -3.84 0.42 4.50
N LEU A 107 -2.90 -0.47 4.79
CA LEU A 107 -3.06 -1.89 4.56
C LEU A 107 -4.30 -2.49 5.23
N PRO A 108 -4.64 -2.14 6.50
CA PRO A 108 -5.76 -2.74 7.21
C PRO A 108 -7.13 -2.56 6.53
N GLU A 109 -7.35 -1.45 5.85
CA GLU A 109 -8.64 -1.18 5.22
C GLU A 109 -8.68 -1.50 3.73
N ASN A 110 -7.53 -1.59 3.05
CA ASN A 110 -7.51 -1.76 1.60
C ASN A 110 -7.29 -3.21 1.17
N LEU A 111 -6.32 -3.92 1.77
CA LEU A 111 -6.04 -5.30 1.38
C LEU A 111 -7.23 -6.25 1.59
N PRO A 112 -7.99 -6.19 2.71
CA PRO A 112 -9.14 -7.08 2.89
C PRO A 112 -10.24 -6.94 1.84
N ARG A 113 -10.31 -5.81 1.12
CA ARG A 113 -11.36 -5.59 0.09
C ARG A 113 -11.27 -6.54 -1.10
N CYS A 114 -10.08 -7.06 -1.39
CA CYS A 114 -9.92 -8.03 -2.47
C CYS A 114 -9.97 -9.49 -1.99
N LEU A 115 -10.00 -9.74 -0.68
CA LEU A 115 -10.04 -11.09 -0.12
C LEU A 115 -11.47 -11.64 -0.14
N PRO A 116 -11.68 -12.91 -0.51
CA PRO A 116 -12.99 -13.55 -0.41
C PRO A 116 -13.37 -13.86 1.06
N GLU A 117 -14.64 -14.10 1.29
CA GLU A 117 -15.14 -14.59 2.58
C GLU A 117 -14.38 -15.85 3.03
N GLY A 118 -14.12 -15.99 4.32
CA GLY A 118 -13.37 -17.10 4.88
C GLY A 118 -11.86 -17.03 4.67
N CYS A 119 -11.36 -15.90 4.15
CA CYS A 119 -9.93 -15.63 4.03
C CYS A 119 -9.50 -14.41 4.88
N SER A 120 -8.29 -14.47 5.40
CA SER A 120 -7.56 -13.32 5.99
C SER A 120 -6.17 -13.27 5.39
N ALA A 121 -5.52 -12.11 5.42
CA ALA A 121 -4.10 -12.00 5.08
C ALA A 121 -3.28 -11.81 6.35
N ARG A 122 -2.22 -12.62 6.52
CA ARG A 122 -1.23 -12.42 7.58
C ARG A 122 -0.06 -11.66 7.02
N ILE A 123 0.22 -10.48 7.58
CA ILE A 123 1.32 -9.60 7.17
C ILE A 123 2.46 -9.67 8.17
N ASP A 124 3.68 -9.74 7.68
CA ASP A 124 4.89 -9.61 8.47
C ASP A 124 5.55 -8.25 8.16
N PRO A 125 5.43 -7.26 9.08
CA PRO A 125 6.00 -5.94 8.89
C PRO A 125 7.53 -5.90 8.81
N THR A 126 8.22 -6.98 9.11
CA THR A 126 9.68 -7.09 9.06
C THR A 126 10.20 -7.38 7.65
N ASN A 127 9.32 -7.77 6.73
CA ASN A 127 9.69 -8.18 5.38
C ASN A 127 9.97 -7.00 4.42
N TRP A 128 9.72 -5.77 4.84
CA TRP A 128 10.15 -4.58 4.09
C TRP A 128 10.68 -3.49 5.02
N THR A 129 11.46 -2.59 4.46
CA THR A 129 11.95 -1.44 5.23
C THR A 129 10.97 -0.29 5.12
N ARG A 130 10.36 0.09 6.26
CA ARG A 130 9.52 1.29 6.33
C ARG A 130 10.36 2.52 5.97
N PRO A 131 9.94 3.33 4.99
CA PRO A 131 10.66 4.56 4.62
C PRO A 131 10.85 5.51 5.82
N PRO A 132 12.00 6.20 5.92
CA PRO A 132 12.33 7.08 7.05
C PRO A 132 11.29 8.16 7.34
N LEU A 133 10.56 8.62 6.31
CA LEU A 133 9.51 9.61 6.45
C LEU A 133 8.44 9.17 7.47
N PHE A 134 8.01 7.91 7.41
CA PHE A 134 6.95 7.42 8.32
C PHE A 134 7.44 7.31 9.76
N ARG A 135 8.71 6.99 9.98
CA ARG A 135 9.32 7.01 11.31
C ARG A 135 9.35 8.45 11.84
N TRP A 136 9.80 9.38 11.01
CA TRP A 136 9.83 10.79 11.40
C TRP A 136 8.42 11.32 11.73
N LEU A 137 7.42 11.02 10.91
CA LEU A 137 6.02 11.40 11.18
C LEU A 137 5.53 10.84 12.51
N GLN A 138 5.83 9.58 12.78
CA GLN A 138 5.46 8.91 14.03
C GLN A 138 6.09 9.59 15.25
N GLU A 139 7.39 9.78 15.23
CA GLU A 139 8.15 10.35 16.35
C GLU A 139 7.78 11.83 16.58
N ALA A 140 7.78 12.64 15.52
CA ALA A 140 7.49 14.07 15.60
C ALA A 140 6.01 14.35 15.97
N GLY A 141 5.10 13.48 15.54
CA GLY A 141 3.67 13.56 15.82
C GLY A 141 3.25 12.86 17.10
N ASP A 142 4.10 11.99 17.70
CA ASP A 142 3.75 11.07 18.75
C ASP A 142 2.50 10.23 18.37
N ILE A 143 2.56 9.68 17.15
CA ILE A 143 1.43 8.95 16.58
C ILE A 143 1.45 7.50 17.07
N PRO A 144 0.34 7.02 17.67
CA PRO A 144 0.22 5.60 18.01
C PRO A 144 0.43 4.72 16.77
N GLU A 145 1.11 3.59 16.95
CA GLU A 145 1.41 2.67 15.83
C GLU A 145 0.14 2.27 15.06
N ARG A 146 -0.95 1.99 15.77
CA ARG A 146 -2.25 1.69 15.17
C ARG A 146 -2.71 2.80 14.22
N ASP A 147 -2.70 4.05 14.66
CA ASP A 147 -3.18 5.18 13.86
C ASP A 147 -2.29 5.41 12.63
N LEU A 148 -0.99 5.12 12.77
CA LEU A 148 -0.04 5.18 11.66
C LEU A 148 -0.42 4.16 10.57
N TRP A 149 -0.75 2.92 10.96
CA TRP A 149 -1.17 1.85 10.05
C TRP A 149 -2.50 2.14 9.37
N HIS A 150 -3.44 2.76 10.05
CA HIS A 150 -4.76 3.13 9.52
C HIS A 150 -4.76 4.45 8.73
N THR A 151 -3.64 5.19 8.72
CA THR A 151 -3.55 6.46 8.00
C THR A 151 -2.68 6.36 6.75
N PHE A 152 -1.56 5.64 6.83
CA PHE A 152 -0.52 5.65 5.81
C PHE A 152 -0.28 4.27 5.19
N ASN A 153 0.32 4.28 4.01
CA ASN A 153 0.73 3.06 3.30
C ASN A 153 2.01 2.41 3.85
N LEU A 154 2.76 3.09 4.70
CA LEU A 154 4.00 2.64 5.37
C LEU A 154 5.08 2.08 4.43
N GLY A 155 5.07 2.52 3.17
CA GLY A 155 6.03 2.10 2.14
C GLY A 155 5.48 1.08 1.15
N ILE A 156 4.27 0.55 1.37
CA ILE A 156 3.57 -0.36 0.45
C ILE A 156 2.42 0.39 -0.22
N GLY A 157 2.55 0.71 -1.49
CA GLY A 157 1.51 1.46 -2.20
C GLY A 157 0.56 0.59 -3.01
N PHE A 158 0.95 -0.67 -3.30
CA PHE A 158 0.12 -1.63 -4.01
C PHE A 158 0.37 -3.04 -3.49
N CYS A 159 -0.64 -3.88 -3.44
CA CYS A 159 -0.52 -5.29 -3.11
C CYS A 159 -0.99 -6.15 -4.28
N LEU A 160 -0.28 -7.26 -4.49
CA LEU A 160 -0.63 -8.33 -5.42
C LEU A 160 -0.81 -9.61 -4.61
N VAL A 161 -1.84 -10.39 -4.92
CA VAL A 161 -2.03 -11.73 -4.36
C VAL A 161 -1.80 -12.73 -5.49
N VAL A 162 -0.88 -13.66 -5.26
CA VAL A 162 -0.39 -14.59 -6.28
C VAL A 162 -0.30 -16.01 -5.71
N PRO A 163 -0.36 -17.07 -6.55
CA PRO A 163 -0.16 -18.44 -6.11
C PRO A 163 1.20 -18.63 -5.43
N ALA A 164 1.25 -19.45 -4.38
CA ALA A 164 2.52 -19.83 -3.75
C ALA A 164 3.49 -20.44 -4.78
N GLY A 165 4.73 -20.00 -4.72
CA GLY A 165 5.81 -20.43 -5.64
C GLY A 165 5.98 -19.53 -6.87
N SER A 166 5.07 -18.58 -7.14
CA SER A 166 5.20 -17.61 -8.25
C SER A 166 5.80 -16.26 -7.84
N GLU A 167 6.12 -16.09 -6.54
CA GLU A 167 6.54 -14.80 -5.98
C GLU A 167 7.81 -14.26 -6.64
N GLY A 168 8.79 -15.16 -6.87
CA GLY A 168 10.08 -14.80 -7.46
C GLY A 168 9.93 -14.20 -8.84
N ASP A 169 9.13 -14.84 -9.69
CA ASP A 169 8.86 -14.39 -11.05
C ASP A 169 8.16 -13.02 -11.06
N VAL A 170 7.13 -12.86 -10.26
CA VAL A 170 6.40 -11.58 -10.14
C VAL A 170 7.31 -10.45 -9.62
N ILE A 171 8.15 -10.73 -8.62
CA ILE A 171 9.11 -9.75 -8.09
C ILE A 171 10.15 -9.38 -9.15
N ASP A 172 10.62 -10.33 -9.95
CA ASP A 172 11.56 -10.04 -11.03
C ASP A 172 10.93 -9.18 -12.11
N HIS A 173 9.67 -9.41 -12.46
CA HIS A 173 8.93 -8.52 -13.36
C HIS A 173 8.72 -7.11 -12.76
N CYS A 174 8.46 -6.99 -11.45
CA CYS A 174 8.42 -5.70 -10.76
C CYS A 174 9.76 -4.97 -10.90
N ARG A 175 10.87 -5.69 -10.70
CA ARG A 175 12.23 -5.13 -10.83
C ARG A 175 12.54 -4.65 -12.24
N VAL A 176 12.13 -5.38 -13.28
CA VAL A 176 12.25 -4.96 -14.69
C VAL A 176 11.56 -3.62 -14.91
N LYS A 177 10.43 -3.39 -14.27
CA LYS A 177 9.69 -2.11 -14.30
C LYS A 177 10.16 -1.10 -13.26
N GLN A 178 11.33 -1.32 -12.65
CA GLN A 178 11.96 -0.42 -11.66
C GLN A 178 11.12 -0.23 -10.37
N HIS A 179 10.26 -1.18 -10.04
CA HIS A 179 9.54 -1.22 -8.78
C HIS A 179 10.21 -2.18 -7.81
N GLN A 180 10.45 -1.72 -6.58
CA GLN A 180 10.79 -2.62 -5.49
C GLN A 180 9.54 -3.36 -5.03
N ALA A 181 9.68 -4.65 -4.74
CA ALA A 181 8.60 -5.48 -4.25
C ALA A 181 9.14 -6.55 -3.30
N TRP A 182 8.30 -6.98 -2.36
CA TRP A 182 8.63 -7.97 -1.32
C TRP A 182 7.45 -8.90 -1.08
N VAL A 183 7.72 -10.13 -0.71
CA VAL A 183 6.69 -10.98 -0.11
C VAL A 183 6.45 -10.45 1.30
N ILE A 184 5.30 -9.85 1.53
CA ILE A 184 4.95 -9.20 2.80
C ILE A 184 4.05 -10.05 3.69
N GLY A 185 3.56 -11.18 3.16
CA GLY A 185 2.66 -12.05 3.90
C GLY A 185 2.07 -13.17 3.06
N ASP A 186 1.06 -13.78 3.61
CA ASP A 186 0.35 -14.92 3.02
C ASP A 186 -1.14 -14.88 3.35
N VAL A 187 -1.95 -15.54 2.52
CA VAL A 187 -3.39 -15.69 2.75
C VAL A 187 -3.65 -16.91 3.64
N ARG A 188 -4.52 -16.74 4.61
CA ARG A 188 -4.92 -17.78 5.59
C ARG A 188 -6.40 -18.07 5.52
N SER A 189 -6.76 -19.30 5.91
CA SER A 189 -8.16 -19.63 6.19
C SER A 189 -8.62 -18.88 7.44
N ASN A 190 -9.79 -18.28 7.34
CA ASN A 190 -10.53 -17.72 8.47
C ASN A 190 -11.75 -18.58 8.77
N ALA A 191 -12.44 -18.36 9.91
CA ALA A 191 -13.65 -19.11 10.20
C ALA A 191 -14.70 -18.90 9.09
N LEU A 192 -15.43 -19.95 8.72
CA LEU A 192 -16.50 -19.87 7.72
C LEU A 192 -17.51 -18.77 8.10
N GLY A 193 -17.80 -17.89 7.16
CA GLY A 193 -18.70 -16.75 7.36
C GLY A 193 -18.06 -15.54 8.06
N SER A 194 -16.75 -15.58 8.38
CA SER A 194 -16.05 -14.40 8.87
C SER A 194 -15.75 -13.43 7.72
N SER A 195 -15.88 -12.15 8.00
CA SER A 195 -15.42 -11.10 7.08
C SER A 195 -13.91 -11.20 6.86
N PRO A 196 -13.41 -10.86 5.67
CA PRO A 196 -12.00 -10.75 5.40
C PRO A 196 -11.30 -9.82 6.39
N GLY A 197 -10.10 -10.17 6.81
CA GLY A 197 -9.34 -9.44 7.83
C GLY A 197 -7.85 -9.42 7.56
N LEU A 198 -7.14 -8.67 8.40
CA LEU A 198 -5.69 -8.58 8.39
C LEU A 198 -5.14 -8.98 9.75
N GLU A 199 -4.10 -9.82 9.74
CA GLU A 199 -3.37 -10.29 10.93
C GLU A 199 -1.91 -9.83 10.87
N GLY A 200 -1.25 -9.78 12.02
CA GLY A 200 0.17 -9.41 12.10
C GLY A 200 0.44 -7.89 12.08
N VAL A 201 -0.62 -7.08 12.07
CA VAL A 201 -0.55 -5.62 12.15
C VAL A 201 -1.32 -5.13 13.37
N PRO A 202 -1.02 -3.93 13.90
CA PRO A 202 -1.76 -3.37 15.02
C PRO A 202 -3.25 -3.20 14.72
N ALA A 203 -4.10 -3.74 15.60
CA ALA A 203 -5.56 -3.68 15.51
C ALA A 203 -6.11 -2.32 16.00
#